data_12e3151aed3a4600d94fc51eaaa45edf
#
_entry.id   12e3151aed3a4600d94fc51eaaa45edf
#
_cell.length_a   1.000
_cell.length_b   1.000
_cell.length_c   1.000
_cell.angle_alpha   90.00
_cell.angle_beta   90.00
_cell.angle_gamma   90.00
#
_symmetry.space_group_name_H-M   'P 1'
#
loop_
_entity.id
_entity.type
_entity.pdbx_description
1 polymer ?
#
loop_
_entity_poly.entity_id
_entity_poly.type
_entity_poly.pdbx_seq_one_letter_code
_entity_poly.pdbx_strand_id
1 'polypeptide(L)'
;GIYESVIWKNNHALGANGFDINYLNPIIFFRPVEYSINSPDNMLIGLNLKYKVNARSFLFSQLVLDEFTLNELKANNGYWANKYGYQIGYKCFDLLSIPNLTIHLEQNYTRPFTYSHWNSANYGHYNEELAHPLGANFIENILILSYRKKRVTTNLKYIQASYGADYVGDTVSYGSNIYNDYNDRSASYGIDMFNGNKTDLKFTQFNLGYILNPTTNLKLEFSLVNRILKSETNESKTLFYSFSIRSDLFNHYYDF
;
A
#
# COMPACT_ATOMS: atom_id res chain seq x y z
N GLY A 1 -6.15 -16.95 4.52
CA GLY A 1 -7.48 -16.43 4.20
C GLY A 1 -7.57 -16.06 2.74
N ILE A 2 -8.79 -16.12 2.23
CA ILE A 2 -9.15 -15.62 0.90
C ILE A 2 -10.17 -14.51 1.14
N TYR A 3 -10.11 -13.45 0.36
CA TYR A 3 -11.09 -12.37 0.42
C TYR A 3 -11.42 -11.87 -0.99
N GLU A 4 -12.58 -11.29 -1.13
CA GLU A 4 -12.98 -10.52 -2.30
C GLU A 4 -13.46 -9.14 -1.87
N SER A 5 -13.29 -8.17 -2.76
CA SER A 5 -13.77 -6.82 -2.60
C SER A 5 -14.39 -6.35 -3.91
N VAL A 6 -15.53 -5.72 -3.84
CA VAL A 6 -16.23 -5.16 -5.00
C VAL A 6 -16.45 -3.68 -4.78
N ILE A 7 -16.08 -2.89 -5.78
CA ILE A 7 -16.40 -1.47 -5.85
C ILE A 7 -17.40 -1.27 -6.97
N TRP A 8 -18.56 -0.72 -6.64
CA TRP A 8 -19.58 -0.38 -7.61
C TRP A 8 -20.00 1.08 -7.52
N LYS A 9 -20.48 1.60 -8.63
CA LYS A 9 -20.92 2.98 -8.73
C LYS A 9 -22.43 3.09 -8.44
N ASN A 10 -22.80 4.04 -7.61
CA ASN A 10 -24.21 4.29 -7.25
C ASN A 10 -25.07 4.78 -8.46
N ASN A 11 -24.44 5.27 -9.53
CA ASN A 11 -25.16 5.85 -10.66
C ASN A 11 -24.37 5.61 -11.95
N HIS A 12 -24.81 4.69 -12.78
CA HIS A 12 -24.25 4.47 -14.12
C HIS A 12 -25.35 4.45 -15.19
N ALA A 13 -24.97 4.55 -16.46
CA ALA A 13 -25.85 4.72 -17.60
C ALA A 13 -26.89 3.58 -17.79
N LEU A 14 -26.71 2.43 -17.17
CA LEU A 14 -27.59 1.25 -17.24
C LEU A 14 -28.59 1.18 -16.09
N GLY A 15 -28.63 2.15 -15.18
CA GLY A 15 -29.57 2.21 -14.05
C GLY A 15 -28.88 2.56 -12.73
N ALA A 16 -29.63 3.18 -11.82
CA ALA A 16 -29.16 3.53 -10.50
C ALA A 16 -29.30 2.31 -9.58
N ASN A 17 -28.21 1.60 -9.32
CA ASN A 17 -28.18 0.55 -8.31
C ASN A 17 -27.42 1.07 -7.09
N GLY A 18 -28.04 1.97 -6.31
CA GLY A 18 -27.45 2.53 -5.10
C GLY A 18 -27.02 1.48 -4.08
N PHE A 19 -27.71 0.37 -4.10
CA PHE A 19 -27.46 -0.78 -3.27
C PHE A 19 -27.75 -2.04 -4.08
N ASP A 20 -26.75 -2.90 -4.27
CA ASP A 20 -26.93 -4.17 -4.96
C ASP A 20 -26.99 -5.32 -3.94
N ILE A 21 -28.14 -5.96 -3.84
CA ILE A 21 -28.39 -7.09 -2.93
C ILE A 21 -27.51 -8.31 -3.28
N ASN A 22 -27.08 -8.43 -4.53
CA ASN A 22 -26.24 -9.55 -4.97
C ASN A 22 -24.88 -9.55 -4.27
N TYR A 23 -24.35 -8.35 -3.89
CA TYR A 23 -23.08 -8.23 -3.18
C TYR A 23 -23.20 -8.39 -1.66
N LEU A 24 -24.40 -8.62 -1.12
CA LEU A 24 -24.59 -9.00 0.28
C LEU A 24 -24.34 -10.48 0.57
N ASN A 25 -24.07 -11.28 -0.45
CA ASN A 25 -23.78 -12.69 -0.28
C ASN A 25 -22.46 -12.85 0.52
N PRO A 26 -22.48 -13.50 1.71
CA PRO A 26 -21.25 -13.71 2.50
C PRO A 26 -20.35 -14.81 1.93
N ILE A 27 -20.77 -15.49 0.87
CA ILE A 27 -19.98 -16.51 0.19
C ILE A 27 -19.16 -15.83 -0.88
N ILE A 28 -17.84 -16.03 -0.83
CA ILE A 28 -16.89 -15.54 -1.83
C ILE A 28 -17.29 -16.06 -3.23
N PHE A 29 -16.78 -15.44 -4.27
CA PHE A 29 -17.03 -15.67 -5.71
C PHE A 29 -18.08 -14.74 -6.31
N PHE A 30 -17.90 -13.43 -6.10
CA PHE A 30 -18.73 -12.41 -6.73
C PHE A 30 -18.51 -12.28 -8.24
N ARG A 31 -17.34 -12.69 -8.75
CA ARG A 31 -17.04 -12.57 -10.19
C ARG A 31 -18.05 -13.28 -11.11
N PRO A 32 -18.54 -14.49 -10.79
CA PRO A 32 -19.65 -15.07 -11.55
C PRO A 32 -20.94 -14.25 -11.47
N VAL A 33 -21.17 -13.57 -10.34
CA VAL A 33 -22.34 -12.70 -10.18
C VAL A 33 -22.19 -11.46 -11.05
N GLU A 34 -21.06 -10.76 -10.98
CA GLU A 34 -20.73 -9.60 -11.81
C GLU A 34 -20.90 -9.93 -13.31
N TYR A 35 -20.30 -11.05 -13.75
CA TYR A 35 -20.43 -11.51 -15.14
C TYR A 35 -21.89 -11.80 -15.53
N SER A 36 -22.68 -12.41 -14.64
CA SER A 36 -24.09 -12.76 -14.91
C SER A 36 -25.01 -11.55 -15.01
N ILE A 37 -24.71 -10.47 -14.29
CA ILE A 37 -25.49 -9.22 -14.31
C ILE A 37 -24.92 -8.20 -15.31
N ASN A 38 -23.80 -8.53 -15.99
CA ASN A 38 -23.10 -7.66 -16.94
C ASN A 38 -22.80 -6.28 -16.34
N SER A 39 -22.34 -6.27 -15.09
CA SER A 39 -22.00 -5.05 -14.35
C SER A 39 -20.62 -4.52 -14.74
N PRO A 40 -20.43 -3.19 -14.81
CA PRO A 40 -19.13 -2.56 -14.99
C PRO A 40 -18.38 -2.35 -13.67
N ASP A 41 -18.66 -3.15 -12.65
CA ASP A 41 -18.08 -3.01 -11.32
C ASP A 41 -16.62 -3.50 -11.29
N ASN A 42 -15.86 -3.02 -10.33
CA ASN A 42 -14.48 -3.45 -10.13
C ASN A 42 -14.41 -4.49 -9.01
N MET A 43 -13.89 -5.66 -9.33
CA MET A 43 -13.76 -6.75 -8.37
C MET A 43 -12.29 -7.16 -8.19
N LEU A 44 -11.88 -7.21 -6.93
CA LEU A 44 -10.56 -7.68 -6.53
C LEU A 44 -10.69 -8.98 -5.75
N ILE A 45 -9.79 -9.93 -6.03
CA ILE A 45 -9.63 -11.16 -5.27
C ILE A 45 -8.28 -11.18 -4.58
N GLY A 46 -8.22 -11.64 -3.33
CA GLY A 46 -6.96 -11.66 -2.61
C GLY A 46 -6.76 -12.85 -1.70
N LEU A 47 -5.50 -13.10 -1.40
CA LEU A 47 -5.03 -14.14 -0.50
C LEU A 47 -4.23 -13.51 0.64
N ASN A 48 -4.49 -13.96 1.87
CA ASN A 48 -3.71 -13.60 3.05
C ASN A 48 -3.04 -14.84 3.63
N LEU A 49 -1.77 -14.74 3.94
CA LEU A 49 -1.01 -15.76 4.65
C LEU A 49 -0.35 -15.15 5.89
N LYS A 50 -0.46 -15.85 7.01
CA LYS A 50 0.35 -15.59 8.19
C LYS A 50 0.89 -16.91 8.71
N TYR A 51 2.22 -17.03 8.76
CA TYR A 51 2.90 -18.25 9.18
C TYR A 51 3.80 -17.96 10.38
N LYS A 52 3.53 -18.64 11.50
CA LYS A 52 4.34 -18.55 12.71
C LYS A 52 5.59 -19.41 12.54
N VAL A 53 6.75 -18.76 12.36
CA VAL A 53 8.04 -19.45 12.19
C VAL A 53 8.50 -20.06 13.51
N ASN A 54 8.35 -19.32 14.61
CA ASN A 54 8.66 -19.77 15.98
C ASN A 54 7.86 -18.93 17.00
N ALA A 55 8.15 -19.10 18.30
CA ALA A 55 7.41 -18.38 19.36
C ALA A 55 7.52 -16.85 19.27
N ARG A 56 8.58 -16.33 18.65
CA ARG A 56 8.91 -14.90 18.61
C ARG A 56 8.80 -14.30 17.22
N SER A 57 8.61 -15.10 16.15
CA SER A 57 8.63 -14.56 14.78
C SER A 57 7.56 -15.17 13.89
N PHE A 58 7.11 -14.37 12.93
CA PHE A 58 6.18 -14.79 11.90
C PHE A 58 6.47 -14.10 10.56
N LEU A 59 6.12 -14.82 9.50
CA LEU A 59 6.00 -14.30 8.15
C LEU A 59 4.53 -13.95 7.89
N PHE A 60 4.31 -12.91 7.11
CA PHE A 60 3.00 -12.57 6.59
C PHE A 60 3.10 -12.18 5.12
N SER A 61 2.03 -12.42 4.40
CA SER A 61 1.96 -12.09 2.98
C SER A 61 0.52 -11.83 2.58
N GLN A 62 0.35 -10.94 1.63
CA GLN A 62 -0.90 -10.68 0.94
C GLN A 62 -0.65 -10.68 -0.56
N LEU A 63 -1.58 -11.23 -1.33
CA LEU A 63 -1.64 -11.12 -2.78
C LEU A 63 -3.00 -10.55 -3.14
N VAL A 64 -3.04 -9.62 -4.07
CA VAL A 64 -4.27 -9.11 -4.68
C VAL A 64 -4.18 -9.25 -6.18
N LEU A 65 -5.25 -9.72 -6.78
CA LEU A 65 -5.49 -9.78 -8.21
C LEU A 65 -6.70 -8.89 -8.52
N ASP A 66 -6.53 -7.93 -9.42
CA ASP A 66 -7.57 -7.04 -9.91
C ASP A 66 -8.06 -7.57 -11.28
N GLU A 67 -7.22 -7.49 -12.32
CA GLU A 67 -7.44 -8.14 -13.61
C GLU A 67 -6.26 -9.03 -13.96
N PHE A 68 -6.53 -10.13 -14.68
CA PHE A 68 -5.49 -11.12 -14.92
C PHE A 68 -5.75 -11.95 -16.18
N THR A 69 -4.79 -11.96 -17.09
CA THR A 69 -4.80 -12.79 -18.29
C THR A 69 -3.57 -13.69 -18.32
N LEU A 70 -3.75 -14.98 -18.03
CA LEU A 70 -2.66 -15.93 -17.87
C LEU A 70 -1.77 -16.07 -19.11
N ASN A 71 -2.34 -15.98 -20.30
CA ASN A 71 -1.59 -16.09 -21.55
C ASN A 71 -0.62 -14.89 -21.70
N GLU A 72 -1.07 -13.69 -21.41
CA GLU A 72 -0.27 -12.48 -21.48
C GLU A 72 0.81 -12.43 -20.39
N LEU A 73 0.51 -12.99 -19.19
CA LEU A 73 1.52 -13.14 -18.15
C LEU A 73 2.64 -14.09 -18.58
N LYS A 74 2.27 -15.24 -19.20
CA LYS A 74 3.26 -16.20 -19.72
C LYS A 74 4.08 -15.63 -20.88
N ALA A 75 3.48 -14.79 -21.70
CA ALA A 75 4.16 -14.12 -22.79
C ALA A 75 5.19 -13.08 -22.31
N ASN A 76 5.07 -12.62 -21.05
CA ASN A 76 5.95 -11.65 -20.41
C ASN A 76 6.19 -10.39 -21.27
N ASN A 77 5.15 -9.90 -21.90
CA ASN A 77 5.16 -8.82 -22.88
C ASN A 77 4.77 -7.45 -22.29
N GLY A 78 4.68 -7.35 -20.96
CA GLY A 78 4.30 -6.12 -20.28
C GLY A 78 2.84 -5.71 -20.52
N TYR A 79 1.91 -6.67 -20.65
CA TYR A 79 0.49 -6.37 -20.84
C TYR A 79 -0.08 -5.58 -19.65
N TRP A 80 -0.69 -4.44 -19.95
CA TRP A 80 -1.17 -3.46 -18.97
C TRP A 80 -2.24 -4.02 -18.01
N ALA A 81 -3.17 -4.86 -18.51
CA ALA A 81 -4.28 -5.37 -17.73
C ALA A 81 -3.93 -6.58 -16.87
N ASN A 82 -2.68 -7.00 -16.80
CA ASN A 82 -2.23 -7.90 -15.73
C ASN A 82 -1.97 -7.08 -14.47
N LYS A 83 -3.03 -6.81 -13.71
CA LYS A 83 -3.07 -5.95 -12.53
C LYS A 83 -3.02 -6.79 -11.26
N TYR A 84 -1.92 -6.69 -10.53
CA TYR A 84 -1.75 -7.39 -9.27
C TYR A 84 -0.77 -6.66 -8.36
N GLY A 85 -0.92 -6.93 -7.07
CA GLY A 85 0.03 -6.47 -6.05
C GLY A 85 0.28 -7.54 -5.02
N TYR A 86 1.43 -7.45 -4.34
CA TYR A 86 1.72 -8.31 -3.20
C TYR A 86 2.42 -7.54 -2.08
N GLN A 87 2.21 -8.04 -0.88
CA GLN A 87 2.94 -7.69 0.32
C GLN A 87 3.60 -8.95 0.86
N ILE A 88 4.84 -8.84 1.29
CA ILE A 88 5.54 -9.87 2.06
C ILE A 88 6.29 -9.22 3.21
N GLY A 89 6.17 -9.80 4.39
CA GLY A 89 6.84 -9.23 5.56
C GLY A 89 7.26 -10.28 6.58
N TYR A 90 8.18 -9.85 7.42
CA TYR A 90 8.71 -10.61 8.55
C TYR A 90 8.73 -9.75 9.80
N LYS A 91 8.24 -10.30 10.91
CA LYS A 91 8.30 -9.63 12.21
C LYS A 91 8.88 -10.58 13.26
N CYS A 92 9.83 -10.06 14.03
CA CYS A 92 10.46 -10.80 15.11
C CYS A 92 10.49 -9.95 16.38
N PHE A 93 10.03 -10.55 17.49
CA PHE A 93 10.11 -10.01 18.84
C PHE A 93 11.32 -10.58 19.55
N ASP A 94 11.89 -9.83 20.47
CA ASP A 94 13.10 -10.18 21.21
C ASP A 94 14.23 -10.63 20.27
N LEU A 95 14.48 -9.83 19.24
CA LEU A 95 15.49 -10.07 18.23
C LEU A 95 16.85 -10.35 18.88
N LEU A 96 17.56 -11.38 18.41
CA LEU A 96 18.84 -11.83 18.98
C LEU A 96 18.76 -12.10 20.50
N SER A 97 17.60 -12.49 21.00
CA SER A 97 17.32 -12.70 22.44
C SER A 97 17.47 -11.43 23.31
N ILE A 98 17.44 -10.25 22.70
CA ILE A 98 17.41 -8.97 23.40
C ILE A 98 15.94 -8.65 23.75
N PRO A 99 15.56 -8.62 25.04
CA PRO A 99 14.17 -8.38 25.43
C PRO A 99 13.64 -7.05 24.92
N ASN A 100 12.43 -7.05 24.38
CA ASN A 100 11.73 -5.89 23.81
C ASN A 100 12.43 -5.22 22.61
N LEU A 101 13.37 -5.87 21.97
CA LEU A 101 13.87 -5.46 20.66
C LEU A 101 13.02 -6.14 19.56
N THR A 102 12.31 -5.35 18.79
CA THR A 102 11.43 -5.84 17.71
C THR A 102 11.93 -5.33 16.38
N ILE A 103 11.98 -6.22 15.39
CA ILE A 103 12.19 -5.86 13.99
C ILE A 103 10.95 -6.18 13.17
N HIS A 104 10.63 -5.30 12.23
CA HIS A 104 9.63 -5.48 11.20
C HIS A 104 10.27 -5.15 9.85
N LEU A 105 10.22 -6.10 8.94
CA LEU A 105 10.63 -5.96 7.54
C LEU A 105 9.43 -6.20 6.67
N GLU A 106 9.25 -5.37 5.65
CA GLU A 106 8.12 -5.49 4.73
C GLU A 106 8.51 -5.01 3.35
N GLN A 107 8.01 -5.67 2.33
CA GLN A 107 8.05 -5.23 0.95
C GLN A 107 6.64 -5.22 0.38
N ASN A 108 6.28 -4.10 -0.23
CA ASN A 108 5.05 -3.88 -0.96
C ASN A 108 5.38 -3.69 -2.45
N TYR A 109 4.62 -4.32 -3.31
CA TYR A 109 4.75 -4.26 -4.76
C TYR A 109 3.38 -4.14 -5.38
N THR A 110 3.22 -3.20 -6.30
CA THR A 110 1.98 -3.07 -7.06
C THR A 110 2.30 -2.69 -8.49
N ARG A 111 1.77 -3.46 -9.43
CA ARG A 111 1.93 -3.19 -10.87
C ARG A 111 1.21 -1.91 -11.29
N PRO A 112 1.66 -1.26 -12.40
CA PRO A 112 0.92 -0.16 -13.02
C PRO A 112 -0.54 -0.52 -13.29
N PHE A 113 -1.43 0.47 -13.14
CA PHE A 113 -2.87 0.37 -13.37
C PHE A 113 -3.66 -0.53 -12.41
N THR A 114 -3.00 -1.24 -11.48
CA THR A 114 -3.69 -1.97 -10.43
C THR A 114 -4.55 -1.01 -9.62
N TYR A 115 -5.76 -1.45 -9.22
CA TYR A 115 -6.77 -0.65 -8.50
C TYR A 115 -7.50 0.42 -9.34
N SER A 116 -7.11 0.64 -10.57
CA SER A 116 -7.78 1.56 -11.50
C SER A 116 -8.81 0.81 -12.33
N HIS A 117 -10.05 1.32 -12.38
CA HIS A 117 -11.14 0.77 -13.18
C HIS A 117 -11.91 1.90 -13.88
N TRP A 118 -11.55 2.19 -15.14
CA TRP A 118 -11.96 3.36 -15.90
C TRP A 118 -11.71 4.64 -15.07
N ASN A 119 -12.76 5.44 -14.88
CA ASN A 119 -12.73 6.65 -14.05
C ASN A 119 -13.74 6.60 -12.90
N SER A 120 -14.29 5.43 -12.55
CA SER A 120 -15.48 5.41 -11.73
C SER A 120 -15.55 4.36 -10.64
N ALA A 121 -14.96 3.19 -10.82
CA ALA A 121 -14.98 2.10 -9.84
C ALA A 121 -13.56 1.74 -9.37
N ASN A 122 -12.71 2.74 -9.24
CA ASN A 122 -11.36 2.60 -8.72
C ASN A 122 -11.39 2.15 -7.26
N TYR A 123 -10.40 1.41 -6.82
CA TYR A 123 -10.29 0.94 -5.44
C TYR A 123 -9.88 2.08 -4.50
N GLY A 124 -10.79 3.04 -4.37
CA GLY A 124 -10.64 4.27 -3.60
C GLY A 124 -11.95 4.70 -2.95
N HIS A 125 -11.86 5.57 -1.94
CA HIS A 125 -12.99 6.15 -1.25
C HIS A 125 -12.68 7.58 -0.82
N TYR A 126 -13.60 8.52 -1.05
CA TYR A 126 -13.39 9.95 -0.79
C TYR A 126 -12.09 10.53 -1.39
N ASN A 127 -11.74 10.09 -2.59
CA ASN A 127 -10.52 10.47 -3.30
C ASN A 127 -9.21 10.06 -2.58
N GLU A 128 -9.26 9.01 -1.79
CA GLU A 128 -8.10 8.39 -1.16
C GLU A 128 -8.02 6.91 -1.55
N GLU A 129 -6.82 6.41 -1.77
CA GLU A 129 -6.54 5.02 -2.11
C GLU A 129 -6.83 4.11 -0.90
N LEU A 130 -7.60 3.02 -1.12
CA LEU A 130 -7.91 2.07 -0.06
C LEU A 130 -6.78 1.08 0.21
N ALA A 131 -5.92 0.82 -0.77
CA ALA A 131 -4.86 -0.18 -0.64
C ALA A 131 -3.55 0.40 -0.09
N HIS A 132 -3.01 1.41 -0.76
CA HIS A 132 -1.71 1.98 -0.41
C HIS A 132 -1.63 3.45 -0.83
N PRO A 133 -1.04 4.36 -0.02
CA PRO A 133 -0.95 5.80 -0.35
C PRO A 133 -0.16 6.12 -1.62
N LEU A 134 0.69 5.23 -2.11
CA LEU A 134 1.38 5.37 -3.40
C LEU A 134 0.52 4.94 -4.60
N GLY A 135 -0.72 4.50 -4.38
CA GLY A 135 -1.60 4.00 -5.42
C GLY A 135 -1.09 2.70 -6.03
N ALA A 136 -0.55 2.77 -7.25
CA ALA A 136 0.01 1.65 -7.98
C ALA A 136 1.37 2.01 -8.61
N ASN A 137 1.96 1.10 -9.41
CA ASN A 137 3.23 1.30 -10.10
C ASN A 137 4.41 1.59 -9.14
N PHE A 138 4.52 0.83 -8.04
CA PHE A 138 5.56 1.06 -7.03
C PHE A 138 6.14 -0.23 -6.45
N ILE A 139 7.34 -0.10 -5.90
CA ILE A 139 7.96 -1.02 -4.95
C ILE A 139 8.36 -0.21 -3.72
N GLU A 140 7.98 -0.71 -2.54
CA GLU A 140 8.34 -0.12 -1.25
C GLU A 140 8.98 -1.17 -0.35
N ASN A 141 10.04 -0.80 0.35
CA ASN A 141 10.69 -1.60 1.37
C ASN A 141 10.64 -0.83 2.70
N ILE A 142 10.19 -1.49 3.75
CA ILE A 142 10.04 -0.92 5.09
C ILE A 142 10.90 -1.71 6.07
N LEU A 143 11.68 -0.99 6.88
CA LEU A 143 12.36 -1.48 8.06
C LEU A 143 11.90 -0.68 9.27
N ILE A 144 11.39 -1.36 10.30
CA ILE A 144 11.11 -0.74 11.59
C ILE A 144 11.86 -1.52 12.66
N LEU A 145 12.66 -0.81 13.43
CA LEU A 145 13.36 -1.34 14.60
C LEU A 145 12.86 -0.59 15.85
N SER A 146 12.26 -1.32 16.79
CA SER A 146 11.72 -0.76 18.01
C SER A 146 12.39 -1.40 19.21
N TYR A 147 12.81 -0.59 20.16
CA TYR A 147 13.42 -1.07 21.40
C TYR A 147 12.86 -0.33 22.60
N ARG A 148 12.61 -1.08 23.69
CA ARG A 148 12.21 -0.51 24.96
C ARG A 148 13.02 -1.11 26.09
N LYS A 149 13.64 -0.25 26.90
CA LYS A 149 14.31 -0.63 28.15
C LYS A 149 13.83 0.26 29.28
N LYS A 150 13.08 -0.33 30.24
CA LYS A 150 12.44 0.40 31.31
C LYS A 150 11.56 1.54 30.79
N ARG A 151 11.99 2.80 30.99
CA ARG A 151 11.28 4.02 30.59
C ARG A 151 11.79 4.61 29.27
N VAL A 152 12.89 4.10 28.74
CA VAL A 152 13.45 4.57 27.47
C VAL A 152 12.84 3.76 26.33
N THR A 153 12.38 4.45 25.31
CA THR A 153 11.86 3.87 24.07
C THR A 153 12.64 4.45 22.89
N THR A 154 13.00 3.60 21.93
CA THR A 154 13.60 4.00 20.66
C THR A 154 12.84 3.35 19.51
N ASN A 155 12.65 4.10 18.45
CA ASN A 155 12.07 3.60 17.21
C ASN A 155 12.85 4.18 16.02
N LEU A 156 13.29 3.31 15.14
CA LEU A 156 13.86 3.66 13.85
C LEU A 156 12.94 3.10 12.76
N LYS A 157 12.44 3.98 11.89
CA LYS A 157 11.67 3.63 10.70
C LYS A 157 12.46 4.08 9.48
N TYR A 158 12.69 3.16 8.56
CA TYR A 158 13.30 3.44 7.27
C TYR A 158 12.40 2.91 6.17
N ILE A 159 12.06 3.77 5.22
CA ILE A 159 11.28 3.43 4.03
C ILE A 159 12.11 3.80 2.81
N GLN A 160 12.18 2.89 1.86
CA GLN A 160 12.69 3.12 0.52
C GLN A 160 11.63 2.70 -0.48
N ALA A 161 11.14 3.64 -1.26
CA ALA A 161 10.18 3.38 -2.31
C ALA A 161 10.65 3.94 -3.65
N SER A 162 10.30 3.23 -4.73
CA SER A 162 10.43 3.70 -6.10
C SER A 162 9.08 3.54 -6.77
N TYR A 163 8.62 4.57 -7.47
CA TYR A 163 7.35 4.56 -8.17
C TYR A 163 7.40 5.38 -9.46
N GLY A 164 6.51 5.07 -10.40
CA GLY A 164 6.38 5.80 -11.64
C GLY A 164 5.19 6.78 -11.56
N ALA A 165 5.46 8.05 -11.23
CA ALA A 165 4.44 9.08 -11.17
C ALA A 165 4.00 9.54 -12.57
N ASP A 166 2.79 10.09 -12.66
CA ASP A 166 2.34 10.79 -13.85
C ASP A 166 3.08 12.14 -13.97
N TYR A 167 3.35 12.59 -15.20
CA TYR A 167 3.95 13.91 -15.42
C TYR A 167 2.91 15.00 -15.19
N VAL A 168 3.31 16.08 -14.55
CA VAL A 168 2.41 17.22 -14.28
C VAL A 168 1.98 17.87 -15.59
N GLY A 169 0.67 17.92 -15.81
CA GLY A 169 0.07 18.50 -17.02
C GLY A 169 0.01 17.55 -18.23
N ASP A 170 0.46 16.32 -18.09
CA ASP A 170 0.25 15.28 -19.10
C ASP A 170 -1.18 14.72 -19.01
N THR A 171 -1.73 14.33 -20.15
CA THR A 171 -3.01 13.62 -20.23
C THR A 171 -2.82 12.10 -20.22
N VAL A 172 -1.58 11.63 -20.37
CA VAL A 172 -1.25 10.20 -20.38
C VAL A 172 -1.20 9.67 -18.95
N SER A 173 -1.89 8.56 -18.70
CA SER A 173 -1.81 7.83 -17.45
C SER A 173 -0.67 6.80 -17.51
N TYR A 174 0.18 6.81 -16.49
CA TYR A 174 1.28 5.85 -16.32
C TYR A 174 0.94 4.79 -15.26
N GLY A 175 -0.28 4.82 -14.74
CA GLY A 175 -0.85 3.79 -13.89
C GLY A 175 -0.40 3.85 -12.42
N SER A 176 0.07 4.99 -11.94
CA SER A 176 0.33 5.23 -10.52
C SER A 176 -0.90 5.79 -9.83
N ASN A 177 -1.47 6.86 -10.36
CA ASN A 177 -2.71 7.44 -9.85
C ASN A 177 -3.89 6.57 -10.26
N ILE A 178 -4.50 5.91 -9.28
CA ILE A 178 -5.64 5.00 -9.51
C ILE A 178 -6.89 5.71 -10.04
N TYR A 179 -6.99 7.03 -9.91
CA TYR A 179 -8.14 7.82 -10.35
C TYR A 179 -8.03 8.28 -11.81
N ASN A 180 -6.86 8.12 -12.44
CA ASN A 180 -6.71 8.37 -13.87
C ASN A 180 -7.31 7.23 -14.69
N ASP A 181 -7.94 7.59 -15.81
CA ASP A 181 -8.52 6.60 -16.72
C ASP A 181 -7.38 5.77 -17.36
N TYR A 182 -7.44 4.47 -17.23
CA TYR A 182 -6.47 3.59 -17.87
C TYR A 182 -6.58 3.57 -19.40
N ASN A 183 -7.65 4.11 -19.98
CA ASN A 183 -7.77 4.27 -21.43
C ASN A 183 -6.81 5.34 -21.97
N ASP A 184 -6.39 6.28 -21.11
CA ASP A 184 -5.39 7.30 -21.45
C ASP A 184 -3.94 6.77 -21.37
N ARG A 185 -3.75 5.46 -21.23
CA ARG A 185 -2.42 4.82 -21.24
C ARG A 185 -1.69 4.99 -22.56
N SER A 186 -0.36 5.07 -22.50
CA SER A 186 0.50 5.22 -23.67
C SER A 186 0.50 4.00 -24.61
N ALA A 187 0.32 2.77 -24.06
CA ALA A 187 0.39 1.52 -24.82
C ALA A 187 -0.39 0.40 -24.11
N SER A 188 -0.68 -0.68 -24.83
CA SER A 188 -1.27 -1.90 -24.26
C SER A 188 -0.22 -2.93 -23.85
N TYR A 189 0.99 -2.84 -24.37
CA TYR A 189 2.11 -3.74 -24.10
C TYR A 189 3.38 -2.94 -23.78
N GLY A 190 4.38 -3.60 -23.21
CA GLY A 190 5.62 -2.93 -22.83
C GLY A 190 5.47 -2.02 -21.60
N ILE A 191 4.46 -2.26 -20.77
CA ILE A 191 4.27 -1.53 -19.53
C ILE A 191 5.16 -2.15 -18.45
N ASP A 192 6.26 -1.48 -18.20
CA ASP A 192 7.22 -1.85 -17.17
C ASP A 192 6.94 -1.12 -15.84
N MET A 193 7.59 -1.60 -14.77
CA MET A 193 7.55 -0.93 -13.47
C MET A 193 8.25 0.43 -13.55
N PHE A 194 7.69 1.40 -12.83
CA PHE A 194 8.17 2.78 -12.78
C PHE A 194 8.04 3.54 -14.10
N ASN A 195 7.14 3.06 -14.99
CA ASN A 195 6.78 3.78 -16.19
C ASN A 195 6.24 5.18 -15.82
N GLY A 196 6.59 6.22 -16.59
CA GLY A 196 6.33 7.63 -16.26
C GLY A 196 7.52 8.31 -15.60
N ASN A 197 7.27 9.33 -14.79
CA ASN A 197 8.29 10.08 -14.05
C ASN A 197 8.79 9.26 -12.86
N LYS A 198 9.83 8.49 -13.07
CA LYS A 198 10.41 7.66 -12.02
C LYS A 198 10.84 8.49 -10.83
N THR A 199 10.30 8.15 -9.68
CA THR A 199 10.52 8.87 -8.43
C THR A 199 10.99 7.90 -7.35
N ASP A 200 12.09 8.26 -6.69
CA ASP A 200 12.68 7.53 -5.57
C ASP A 200 12.44 8.30 -4.26
N LEU A 201 11.85 7.63 -3.28
CA LEU A 201 11.63 8.14 -1.93
C LEU A 201 12.54 7.40 -0.95
N LYS A 202 13.26 8.16 -0.12
CA LYS A 202 13.93 7.65 1.08
C LYS A 202 13.42 8.42 2.29
N PHE A 203 12.85 7.70 3.23
CA PHE A 203 12.32 8.27 4.47
C PHE A 203 12.97 7.58 5.66
N THR A 204 13.55 8.35 6.55
CA THR A 204 14.15 7.88 7.80
C THR A 204 13.54 8.67 8.94
N GLN A 205 12.99 7.98 9.93
CA GLN A 205 12.49 8.56 11.16
C GLN A 205 13.13 7.87 12.35
N PHE A 206 13.71 8.65 13.24
CA PHE A 206 14.23 8.18 14.51
C PHE A 206 13.50 8.88 15.66
N ASN A 207 12.95 8.11 16.58
CA ASN A 207 12.29 8.60 17.78
C ASN A 207 13.01 8.07 19.03
N LEU A 208 13.27 8.97 19.96
CA LEU A 208 13.79 8.65 21.30
C LEU A 208 12.82 9.20 22.35
N GLY A 209 12.24 8.32 23.14
CA GLY A 209 11.24 8.67 24.15
C GLY A 209 11.66 8.31 25.56
N TYR A 210 11.25 9.12 26.54
CA TYR A 210 11.32 8.81 27.95
C TYR A 210 9.94 8.84 28.59
N ILE A 211 9.47 7.69 29.09
CA ILE A 211 8.14 7.52 29.67
C ILE A 211 8.09 8.17 31.05
N LEU A 212 7.32 9.24 31.19
CA LEU A 212 7.04 9.93 32.45
C LEU A 212 6.02 9.14 33.26
N ASN A 213 4.91 8.75 32.65
CA ASN A 213 3.85 7.98 33.28
C ASN A 213 3.53 6.71 32.48
N PRO A 214 3.89 5.51 32.99
CA PRO A 214 3.63 4.25 32.30
C PRO A 214 2.14 3.92 32.13
N THR A 215 1.27 4.39 33.01
CA THR A 215 -0.17 4.09 32.99
C THR A 215 -0.86 4.76 31.80
N THR A 216 -0.50 6.01 31.50
CA THR A 216 -1.05 6.79 30.40
C THR A 216 -0.12 6.79 29.17
N ASN A 217 0.99 6.09 29.24
CA ASN A 217 2.07 6.11 28.25
C ASN A 217 2.53 7.55 27.89
N LEU A 218 2.44 8.47 28.89
CA LEU A 218 2.90 9.84 28.73
C LEU A 218 4.42 9.86 28.67
N LYS A 219 4.98 10.44 27.63
CA LYS A 219 6.43 10.48 27.39
C LYS A 219 6.89 11.85 26.86
N LEU A 220 8.13 12.17 27.15
CA LEU A 220 8.90 13.14 26.39
C LEU A 220 9.47 12.43 25.18
N GLU A 221 9.35 13.01 24.01
CA GLU A 221 9.84 12.40 22.77
C GLU A 221 10.64 13.40 21.96
N PHE A 222 11.84 13.00 21.55
CA PHE A 222 12.60 13.62 20.47
C PHE A 222 12.37 12.84 19.20
N SER A 223 12.08 13.53 18.11
CA SER A 223 11.90 12.95 16.77
C SER A 223 12.81 13.65 15.77
N LEU A 224 13.45 12.84 14.93
CA LEU A 224 14.24 13.29 13.78
C LEU A 224 13.69 12.60 12.53
N VAL A 225 13.31 13.39 11.52
CA VAL A 225 12.81 12.91 10.23
C VAL A 225 13.69 13.44 9.12
N ASN A 226 14.18 12.56 8.28
CA ASN A 226 14.87 12.90 7.04
C ASN A 226 14.12 12.27 5.86
N ARG A 227 13.65 13.10 4.94
CA ARG A 227 12.94 12.68 3.74
C ARG A 227 13.65 13.21 2.50
N ILE A 228 14.00 12.32 1.59
CA ILE A 228 14.59 12.62 0.30
C ILE A 228 13.67 12.08 -0.77
N LEU A 229 13.18 12.95 -1.62
CA LEU A 229 12.38 12.62 -2.78
C LEU A 229 13.15 13.06 -4.02
N LYS A 230 13.45 12.13 -4.91
CA LYS A 230 14.18 12.39 -6.15
C LYS A 230 13.40 11.84 -7.32
N SER A 231 12.99 12.72 -8.23
CA SER A 231 12.42 12.35 -9.53
C SER A 231 13.41 12.68 -10.66
N GLU A 232 13.03 12.36 -11.88
CA GLU A 232 13.83 12.75 -13.06
C GLU A 232 13.96 14.27 -13.21
N THR A 233 12.95 15.00 -12.75
CA THR A 233 12.86 16.46 -12.95
C THR A 233 13.16 17.29 -11.70
N ASN A 234 13.13 16.67 -10.51
CA ASN A 234 13.26 17.43 -9.26
C ASN A 234 13.85 16.58 -8.12
N GLU A 235 14.53 17.23 -7.20
CA GLU A 235 14.99 16.66 -5.93
C GLU A 235 14.55 17.54 -4.76
N SER A 236 13.89 16.93 -3.78
CA SER A 236 13.46 17.58 -2.55
C SER A 236 14.03 16.88 -1.34
N LYS A 237 14.65 17.63 -0.43
CA LYS A 237 15.20 17.14 0.82
C LYS A 237 14.57 17.87 1.99
N THR A 238 14.08 17.13 2.96
CA THR A 238 13.49 17.68 4.19
C THR A 238 14.16 17.05 5.38
N LEU A 239 14.67 17.90 6.28
CA LEU A 239 15.15 17.48 7.60
C LEU A 239 14.29 18.20 8.64
N PHE A 240 13.64 17.42 9.49
CA PHE A 240 12.76 17.93 10.53
C PHE A 240 13.13 17.28 11.86
N TYR A 241 13.16 18.07 12.93
CA TYR A 241 13.32 17.60 14.28
C TYR A 241 12.32 18.26 15.21
N SER A 242 11.88 17.52 16.22
CA SER A 242 10.92 18.04 17.21
C SER A 242 11.15 17.46 18.60
N PHE A 243 10.75 18.26 19.60
CA PHE A 243 10.56 17.80 20.98
C PHE A 243 9.09 17.92 21.32
N SER A 244 8.54 16.88 21.92
CA SER A 244 7.12 16.83 22.23
C SER A 244 6.84 16.12 23.55
N ILE A 245 5.71 16.46 24.15
CA ILE A 245 5.07 15.65 25.19
C ILE A 245 3.94 14.89 24.48
N ARG A 246 3.99 13.57 24.54
CA ARG A 246 3.06 12.70 23.82
C ARG A 246 2.50 11.63 24.72
N SER A 247 1.22 11.29 24.52
CA SER A 247 0.58 10.12 25.11
C SER A 247 0.04 9.25 23.98
N ASP A 248 0.53 8.01 23.90
CA ASP A 248 0.05 7.05 22.90
C ASP A 248 -1.03 6.18 23.56
N LEU A 249 -2.29 6.58 23.43
CA LEU A 249 -3.43 5.79 23.89
C LEU A 249 -3.80 4.69 22.88
N PHE A 250 -3.44 4.88 21.62
CA PHE A 250 -3.64 3.93 20.53
C PHE A 250 -2.35 3.80 19.72
N ASN A 251 -2.14 2.64 19.10
CA ASN A 251 -1.07 2.44 18.14
C ASN A 251 -1.50 3.04 16.79
N HIS A 252 -0.91 4.17 16.43
CA HIS A 252 -1.05 4.76 15.12
C HIS A 252 0.17 4.42 14.27
N TYR A 253 -0.07 4.04 13.05
CA TYR A 253 0.93 3.92 12.02
C TYR A 253 0.67 5.00 10.97
N TYR A 254 1.70 5.74 10.64
CA TYR A 254 1.67 6.73 9.56
C TYR A 254 2.70 6.35 8.53
N ASP A 255 2.36 6.41 7.26
CA ASP A 255 3.27 6.06 6.18
C ASP A 255 4.39 7.10 6.06
N PHE A 256 4.20 8.18 5.38
CA PHE A 256 5.25 9.20 5.16
C PHE A 256 4.69 10.60 4.86
#